data_52234583a198c0d9d2fa281ac04b343d
#
_entry.id   52234583a198c0d9d2fa281ac04b343d
#
_cell.length_a   1.000
_cell.length_b   1.000
_cell.length_c   1.000
_cell.angle_alpha   90.00
_cell.angle_beta   90.00
_cell.angle_gamma   90.00
#
_symmetry.space_group_name_H-M   'P 1'
#
loop_
_entity.id
_entity.type
_entity.pdbx_description
1 polymer ?
#
loop_
_entity_poly.entity_id
_entity_poly.type
_entity_poly.pdbx_seq_one_letter_code
_entity_poly.pdbx_strand_id
1 'polypeptide(L)'
;MYKRQPVSLGRYTHGVPRRPDSLSWSYLRTVLGVCAGVAVVVIGGFTGHVKVAKADAVDCSVVKCIALTFDDGPTPYTDRLLGILENADAKATFFMIGNKVAANPAGAKRVAEAGMEIGSHTWEHPNMTTIPPEDVPAQFSKANDAITAATGQTPVLWRPAGGLTNDAVNKVAAQYGLAAILWDVIPFDWINDSNTNATRYMLMTQIKPNSVVLFHDTYSSTVDLVEQFIPVLKANGYHLVTVTQMLGPRAPGSVYGGRDNGPPANQLQDIPVADIPTLPNTPSPAPMPNIPITDIPGANSGGSNNGA
;
A
#
# COMPACT_ATOMS: atom_id res chain seq x y z
N MET A 1 16.14 34.29 54.80
CA MET A 1 17.39 33.84 55.44
C MET A 1 17.37 32.34 55.56
N TYR A 2 18.01 31.63 54.61
CA TYR A 2 18.42 30.26 54.85
C TYR A 2 19.74 30.02 54.13
N LYS A 3 20.73 29.59 54.92
CA LYS A 3 22.17 29.47 54.57
C LYS A 3 22.41 28.30 53.63
N ARG A 4 23.23 28.55 52.58
CA ARG A 4 23.88 27.51 51.76
C ARG A 4 24.97 26.82 52.57
N GLN A 5 25.07 25.51 52.48
CA GLN A 5 26.27 24.75 52.83
C GLN A 5 26.87 24.09 51.55
N PRO A 6 28.18 24.05 51.42
CA PRO A 6 28.86 23.49 50.27
C PRO A 6 29.08 21.99 50.45
N VAL A 7 28.88 21.21 49.37
CA VAL A 7 29.24 19.80 49.32
C VAL A 7 30.52 19.63 48.55
N SER A 8 31.44 18.95 49.18
CA SER A 8 32.80 18.60 48.83
C SER A 8 32.93 17.76 47.58
N LEU A 9 33.90 18.14 46.72
CA LEU A 9 34.40 17.37 45.58
C LEU A 9 35.30 16.21 46.09
N GLY A 10 34.78 14.98 45.93
CA GLY A 10 35.57 13.77 46.07
C GLY A 10 36.18 13.39 44.70
N ARG A 11 37.50 13.50 44.59
CA ARG A 11 38.27 12.94 43.47
C ARG A 11 38.29 11.41 43.60
N TYR A 12 37.84 10.72 42.58
CA TYR A 12 38.23 9.32 42.37
C TYR A 12 39.07 9.22 41.10
N THR A 13 40.31 8.91 41.32
CA THR A 13 41.29 8.45 40.33
C THR A 13 41.24 6.92 40.28
N HIS A 14 41.52 6.40 39.09
CA HIS A 14 41.92 5.02 38.75
C HIS A 14 40.86 4.19 38.06
N GLY A 15 41.21 3.50 37.06
CA GLY A 15 42.42 2.91 36.51
C GLY A 15 42.04 2.22 35.24
N VAL A 16 42.89 2.36 34.26
CA VAL A 16 42.76 1.69 32.96
C VAL A 16 43.15 0.22 33.10
N PRO A 17 42.33 -0.76 32.72
CA PRO A 17 42.85 -2.12 32.56
C PRO A 17 43.46 -2.29 31.20
N ARG A 18 44.68 -2.82 31.22
CA ARG A 18 45.54 -3.19 30.06
C ARG A 18 44.91 -4.32 29.27
N ARG A 19 45.05 -4.26 27.94
CA ARG A 19 44.80 -5.38 27.03
C ARG A 19 45.77 -6.51 27.31
N PRO A 20 45.35 -7.79 27.25
CA PRO A 20 46.27 -8.91 27.12
C PRO A 20 46.65 -9.12 25.66
N ASP A 21 47.92 -9.39 25.49
CA ASP A 21 48.63 -9.59 24.24
C ASP A 21 48.23 -10.90 23.52
N SER A 22 48.36 -10.81 22.21
CA SER A 22 48.59 -11.86 21.21
C SER A 22 48.81 -13.29 21.73
N LEU A 23 47.93 -14.20 21.37
CA LEU A 23 48.25 -15.63 21.35
C LEU A 23 48.52 -16.07 19.90
N SER A 24 49.74 -16.58 19.75
CA SER A 24 50.37 -17.02 18.52
C SER A 24 49.66 -18.28 17.94
N TRP A 25 49.55 -18.27 16.63
CA TRP A 25 49.30 -19.44 15.81
C TRP A 25 50.55 -20.33 15.80
N SER A 26 50.52 -21.44 16.53
CA SER A 26 51.42 -22.58 16.30
C SER A 26 50.91 -23.76 17.14
N TYR A 27 50.17 -24.68 16.57
CA TYR A 27 50.19 -26.10 16.86
C TYR A 27 49.19 -26.81 15.92
N LEU A 28 49.71 -27.12 14.76
CA LEU A 28 49.12 -28.13 13.92
C LEU A 28 50.25 -28.99 13.38
N ARG A 29 50.55 -30.09 14.05
CA ARG A 29 51.23 -31.28 13.43
C ARG A 29 51.09 -32.49 14.31
N THR A 30 50.49 -33.52 13.68
CA THR A 30 50.78 -34.93 13.78
C THR A 30 50.21 -35.71 14.97
N VAL A 31 49.11 -36.43 14.71
CA VAL A 31 49.00 -37.83 15.08
C VAL A 31 48.35 -38.60 13.92
N LEU A 32 49.13 -39.40 13.23
CA LEU A 32 48.71 -40.52 12.37
C LEU A 32 48.45 -41.73 13.27
N GLY A 33 47.20 -42.16 13.35
CA GLY A 33 46.80 -43.41 13.97
C GLY A 33 45.82 -44.15 13.04
N VAL A 34 46.29 -45.25 12.49
CA VAL A 34 45.55 -46.19 11.62
C VAL A 34 44.48 -46.90 12.44
N CYS A 35 43.23 -46.89 12.01
CA CYS A 35 42.25 -47.93 12.23
C CYS A 35 41.14 -47.90 11.16
N ALA A 36 40.92 -49.08 10.66
CA ALA A 36 40.00 -49.62 9.71
C ALA A 36 38.64 -48.92 9.46
N GLY A 37 38.34 -48.73 8.22
CA GLY A 37 37.06 -49.12 7.56
C GLY A 37 35.80 -48.42 8.04
N VAL A 38 35.56 -47.13 7.64
CA VAL A 38 34.20 -46.61 7.41
C VAL A 38 34.29 -45.72 6.18
N ALA A 39 33.57 -46.12 5.13
CA ALA A 39 33.39 -45.30 3.95
C ALA A 39 32.57 -44.06 4.32
N VAL A 40 33.24 -42.91 4.48
CA VAL A 40 32.56 -41.64 4.56
C VAL A 40 32.18 -41.23 3.16
N VAL A 41 30.91 -41.40 2.83
CA VAL A 41 30.29 -40.76 1.65
C VAL A 41 30.27 -39.29 1.95
N VAL A 42 31.21 -38.54 1.37
CA VAL A 42 31.18 -37.06 1.34
C VAL A 42 30.05 -36.71 0.36
N ILE A 43 28.85 -36.47 0.91
CA ILE A 43 27.79 -35.78 0.17
C ILE A 43 28.27 -34.34 0.02
N GLY A 44 28.87 -34.04 -1.15
CA GLY A 44 29.21 -32.70 -1.54
C GLY A 44 27.95 -31.81 -1.48
N GLY A 45 27.87 -30.96 -0.45
CA GLY A 45 26.85 -29.98 -0.34
C GLY A 45 26.97 -29.00 -1.52
N PHE A 46 26.15 -29.20 -2.55
CA PHE A 46 25.86 -28.18 -3.53
C PHE A 46 25.12 -27.05 -2.79
N THR A 47 25.85 -26.04 -2.32
CA THR A 47 25.27 -24.74 -2.01
C THR A 47 24.99 -24.06 -3.33
N GLY A 48 24.01 -24.59 -4.07
CA GLY A 48 23.42 -23.89 -5.19
C GLY A 48 22.74 -22.65 -4.62
N HIS A 49 23.36 -21.51 -4.79
CA HIS A 49 22.66 -20.24 -4.66
C HIS A 49 21.59 -20.24 -5.75
N VAL A 50 20.36 -20.62 -5.38
CA VAL A 50 19.20 -20.37 -6.22
C VAL A 50 19.14 -18.84 -6.35
N LYS A 51 19.68 -18.31 -7.45
CA LYS A 51 19.35 -16.95 -7.87
C LYS A 51 17.84 -17.01 -8.14
N VAL A 52 17.04 -16.58 -7.17
CA VAL A 52 15.65 -16.21 -7.43
C VAL A 52 15.76 -15.11 -8.48
N ALA A 53 15.40 -15.43 -9.72
CA ALA A 53 15.31 -14.44 -10.76
C ALA A 53 14.34 -13.38 -10.25
N LYS A 54 14.85 -12.16 -10.04
CA LYS A 54 13.99 -11.00 -9.77
C LYS A 54 13.09 -10.92 -11.00
N ALA A 55 11.79 -11.13 -10.80
CA ALA A 55 10.84 -10.98 -11.89
C ALA A 55 11.12 -9.63 -12.55
N ASP A 56 11.32 -9.63 -13.87
CA ASP A 56 11.60 -8.42 -14.62
C ASP A 56 10.49 -7.41 -14.31
N ALA A 57 10.87 -6.17 -14.00
CA ALA A 57 9.91 -5.13 -13.70
C ALA A 57 9.00 -4.92 -14.91
N VAL A 58 7.68 -4.96 -14.71
CA VAL A 58 6.68 -4.75 -15.76
C VAL A 58 6.88 -3.35 -16.36
N ASP A 59 7.11 -3.27 -17.66
CA ASP A 59 7.25 -2.00 -18.38
C ASP A 59 5.88 -1.49 -18.87
N CYS A 60 5.29 -0.62 -18.07
CA CYS A 60 3.97 -0.04 -18.35
C CYS A 60 3.94 0.94 -19.56
N SER A 61 5.08 1.22 -20.18
CA SER A 61 5.11 1.94 -21.45
C SER A 61 4.83 1.03 -22.66
N VAL A 62 4.97 -0.29 -22.47
CA VAL A 62 4.84 -1.29 -23.53
C VAL A 62 3.60 -2.16 -23.34
N VAL A 63 3.23 -2.46 -22.08
CA VAL A 63 2.07 -3.29 -21.75
C VAL A 63 0.97 -2.49 -21.06
N LYS A 64 -0.26 -3.02 -21.08
CA LYS A 64 -1.36 -2.40 -20.34
C LYS A 64 -1.17 -2.64 -18.85
N CYS A 65 -0.92 -1.59 -18.07
CA CYS A 65 -0.91 -1.65 -16.62
C CYS A 65 -2.20 -1.06 -16.02
N ILE A 66 -2.47 -1.48 -14.80
CA ILE A 66 -3.54 -0.92 -13.96
C ILE A 66 -3.10 -0.96 -12.50
N ALA A 67 -3.38 0.11 -11.75
CA ALA A 67 -3.17 0.15 -10.31
C ALA A 67 -4.51 0.07 -9.58
N LEU A 68 -4.80 -1.08 -8.97
CA LEU A 68 -5.89 -1.20 -8.00
C LEU A 68 -5.41 -0.60 -6.68
N THR A 69 -6.20 0.30 -6.11
CA THR A 69 -5.83 0.98 -4.86
C THR A 69 -6.94 0.84 -3.84
N PHE A 70 -6.57 0.61 -2.57
CA PHE A 70 -7.50 0.33 -1.49
C PHE A 70 -7.28 1.31 -0.34
N ASP A 71 -8.33 2.03 0.04
CA ASP A 71 -8.31 3.03 1.08
C ASP A 71 -8.87 2.48 2.41
N ASP A 72 -8.57 3.19 3.49
CA ASP A 72 -9.14 3.00 4.83
C ASP A 72 -8.65 1.78 5.61
N GLY A 73 -7.70 0.99 5.09
CA GLY A 73 -7.14 -0.17 5.78
C GLY A 73 -6.19 0.19 6.96
N PRO A 74 -5.68 -0.83 7.67
CA PRO A 74 -6.05 -2.24 7.56
C PRO A 74 -7.44 -2.53 8.14
N THR A 75 -8.16 -3.51 7.55
CA THR A 75 -9.53 -3.90 7.90
C THR A 75 -9.61 -5.40 8.20
N PRO A 76 -10.76 -5.92 8.69
CA PRO A 76 -10.97 -7.36 8.82
C PRO A 76 -10.92 -8.13 7.48
N TYR A 77 -11.09 -7.45 6.35
CA TYR A 77 -11.11 -8.07 5.03
C TYR A 77 -9.76 -7.99 4.30
N THR A 78 -8.80 -7.22 4.82
CA THR A 78 -7.48 -7.00 4.20
C THR A 78 -6.75 -8.33 3.95
N ASP A 79 -6.77 -9.27 4.91
CA ASP A 79 -6.09 -10.57 4.75
C ASP A 79 -6.69 -11.41 3.61
N ARG A 80 -8.02 -11.41 3.47
CA ARG A 80 -8.68 -12.11 2.36
C ARG A 80 -8.30 -11.48 1.01
N LEU A 81 -8.31 -10.15 0.94
CA LEU A 81 -7.90 -9.41 -0.26
C LEU A 81 -6.45 -9.71 -0.65
N LEU A 82 -5.54 -9.78 0.33
CA LEU A 82 -4.15 -10.16 0.08
C LEU A 82 -4.05 -11.55 -0.56
N GLY A 83 -4.76 -12.55 -0.01
CA GLY A 83 -4.78 -13.89 -0.60
C GLY A 83 -5.30 -13.92 -2.04
N ILE A 84 -6.30 -13.10 -2.37
CA ILE A 84 -6.81 -12.96 -3.74
C ILE A 84 -5.75 -12.36 -4.66
N LEU A 85 -5.08 -11.29 -4.24
CA LEU A 85 -4.03 -10.63 -5.02
C LEU A 85 -2.82 -11.55 -5.23
N GLU A 86 -2.37 -12.24 -4.19
CA GLU A 86 -1.25 -13.17 -4.25
C GLU A 86 -1.55 -14.37 -5.18
N ASN A 87 -2.73 -14.98 -5.05
CA ASN A 87 -3.17 -16.08 -5.93
C ASN A 87 -3.25 -15.65 -7.40
N ALA A 88 -3.49 -14.37 -7.63
CA ALA A 88 -3.56 -13.79 -8.96
C ALA A 88 -2.21 -13.27 -9.46
N ASP A 89 -1.11 -13.39 -8.70
CA ASP A 89 0.17 -12.71 -9.01
C ASP A 89 -0.08 -11.23 -9.39
N ALA A 90 -0.81 -10.52 -8.52
CA ALA A 90 -1.21 -9.15 -8.69
C ALA A 90 -0.59 -8.27 -7.58
N LYS A 91 -0.19 -7.06 -7.95
CA LYS A 91 0.24 -6.04 -6.99
C LYS A 91 -0.79 -4.93 -6.91
N ALA A 92 -0.86 -4.30 -5.74
CA ALA A 92 -1.80 -3.21 -5.45
C ALA A 92 -1.14 -2.19 -4.50
N THR A 93 -1.80 -1.03 -4.35
CA THR A 93 -1.38 0.02 -3.41
C THR A 93 -2.47 0.21 -2.35
N PHE A 94 -2.07 0.21 -1.09
CA PHE A 94 -2.97 0.39 0.05
C PHE A 94 -2.71 1.74 0.72
N PHE A 95 -3.70 2.63 0.73
CA PHE A 95 -3.63 3.90 1.46
C PHE A 95 -4.23 3.70 2.85
N MET A 96 -3.36 3.57 3.85
CA MET A 96 -3.77 3.18 5.20
C MET A 96 -3.95 4.38 6.13
N ILE A 97 -4.98 4.33 6.97
CA ILE A 97 -5.21 5.32 8.02
C ILE A 97 -4.28 5.02 9.20
N GLY A 98 -3.48 6.01 9.61
CA GLY A 98 -2.40 5.84 10.59
C GLY A 98 -2.86 5.30 11.94
N ASN A 99 -3.99 5.79 12.49
CA ASN A 99 -4.52 5.29 13.76
C ASN A 99 -5.03 3.84 13.67
N LYS A 100 -5.53 3.40 12.49
CA LYS A 100 -5.86 1.99 12.26
C LYS A 100 -4.62 1.11 12.16
N VAL A 101 -3.54 1.62 11.55
CA VAL A 101 -2.25 0.93 11.55
C VAL A 101 -1.71 0.78 12.97
N ALA A 102 -1.78 1.84 13.78
CA ALA A 102 -1.36 1.80 15.19
C ALA A 102 -2.19 0.80 16.01
N ALA A 103 -3.49 0.66 15.70
CA ALA A 103 -4.37 -0.31 16.36
C ALA A 103 -4.17 -1.75 15.86
N ASN A 104 -3.74 -1.95 14.61
CA ASN A 104 -3.48 -3.27 13.99
C ASN A 104 -2.17 -3.27 13.19
N PRO A 105 -1.00 -3.13 13.83
CA PRO A 105 0.28 -3.11 13.13
C PRO A 105 0.59 -4.43 12.41
N ALA A 106 0.10 -5.55 12.93
CA ALA A 106 0.27 -6.86 12.28
C ALA A 106 -0.45 -6.94 10.94
N GLY A 107 -1.64 -6.32 10.80
CA GLY A 107 -2.37 -6.23 9.53
C GLY A 107 -1.58 -5.44 8.48
N ALA A 108 -1.08 -4.26 8.85
CA ALA A 108 -0.25 -3.45 7.96
C ALA A 108 1.06 -4.17 7.57
N LYS A 109 1.69 -4.87 8.52
CA LYS A 109 2.89 -5.67 8.26
C LYS A 109 2.65 -6.74 7.21
N ARG A 110 1.53 -7.47 7.27
CA ARG A 110 1.21 -8.51 6.27
C ARG A 110 1.05 -7.93 4.87
N VAL A 111 0.48 -6.73 4.72
CA VAL A 111 0.40 -6.03 3.43
C VAL A 111 1.78 -5.75 2.86
N ALA A 112 2.72 -5.29 3.70
CA ALA A 112 4.10 -5.06 3.31
C ALA A 112 4.83 -6.37 2.93
N GLU A 113 4.65 -7.43 3.73
CA GLU A 113 5.26 -8.76 3.51
C GLU A 113 4.74 -9.42 2.23
N ALA A 114 3.49 -9.17 1.84
CA ALA A 114 2.93 -9.58 0.54
C ALA A 114 3.50 -8.78 -0.65
N GLY A 115 4.39 -7.82 -0.38
CA GLY A 115 5.05 -7.00 -1.40
C GLY A 115 4.11 -6.00 -2.06
N MET A 116 3.08 -5.55 -1.35
CA MET A 116 2.19 -4.47 -1.77
C MET A 116 2.82 -3.12 -1.44
N GLU A 117 2.42 -2.07 -2.16
CA GLU A 117 2.81 -0.70 -1.84
C GLU A 117 1.89 -0.11 -0.78
N ILE A 118 2.45 0.63 0.17
CA ILE A 118 1.69 1.28 1.22
C ILE A 118 1.88 2.80 1.11
N GLY A 119 0.76 3.51 0.96
CA GLY A 119 0.65 4.96 1.07
C GLY A 119 -0.02 5.38 2.38
N SER A 120 0.13 6.66 2.71
CA SER A 120 -0.52 7.29 3.86
C SER A 120 -1.92 7.78 3.50
N HIS A 121 -2.91 7.49 4.37
CA HIS A 121 -4.26 8.07 4.27
C HIS A 121 -4.56 9.02 5.43
N THR A 122 -3.51 9.74 5.89
CA THR A 122 -3.49 10.61 7.08
C THR A 122 -3.67 9.83 8.40
N TRP A 123 -3.63 10.54 9.54
CA TRP A 123 -3.75 9.88 10.84
C TRP A 123 -5.19 9.47 11.19
N GLU A 124 -6.16 10.38 10.95
CA GLU A 124 -7.58 10.23 11.35
C GLU A 124 -8.56 10.39 10.19
N HIS A 125 -8.06 10.47 8.96
CA HIS A 125 -8.88 10.66 7.76
C HIS A 125 -9.73 11.95 7.76
N PRO A 126 -9.19 13.11 8.21
CA PRO A 126 -9.94 14.36 8.14
C PRO A 126 -9.94 14.94 6.72
N ASN A 127 -10.89 15.83 6.43
CA ASN A 127 -10.75 16.73 5.31
C ASN A 127 -9.61 17.73 5.60
N MET A 128 -8.44 17.49 5.01
CA MET A 128 -7.22 18.25 5.26
C MET A 128 -7.33 19.73 4.89
N THR A 129 -8.32 20.11 4.07
CA THR A 129 -8.52 21.51 3.65
C THR A 129 -9.34 22.34 4.65
N THR A 130 -9.92 21.68 5.67
CA THR A 130 -10.83 22.33 6.64
C THR A 130 -10.36 22.23 8.09
N ILE A 131 -9.34 21.41 8.39
CA ILE A 131 -8.73 21.40 9.72
C ILE A 131 -7.83 22.62 9.92
N PRO A 132 -7.53 23.00 11.19
CA PRO A 132 -6.55 24.05 11.46
C PRO A 132 -5.21 23.77 10.78
N PRO A 133 -4.59 24.77 10.11
CA PRO A 133 -3.32 24.57 9.41
C PRO A 133 -2.19 24.00 10.28
N GLU A 134 -2.20 24.32 11.58
CA GLU A 134 -1.24 23.83 12.58
C GLU A 134 -1.39 22.34 12.85
N ASP A 135 -2.55 21.72 12.59
CA ASP A 135 -2.82 20.29 12.77
C ASP A 135 -2.42 19.44 11.56
N VAL A 136 -2.29 20.07 10.37
CA VAL A 136 -1.95 19.35 9.12
C VAL A 136 -0.64 18.57 9.22
N PRO A 137 0.47 19.11 9.78
CA PRO A 137 1.71 18.37 9.93
C PRO A 137 1.56 17.09 10.77
N ALA A 138 0.76 17.13 11.83
CA ALA A 138 0.56 16.00 12.73
C ALA A 138 -0.19 14.85 12.06
N GLN A 139 -1.10 15.14 11.12
CA GLN A 139 -1.81 14.12 10.34
C GLN A 139 -0.85 13.30 9.46
N PHE A 140 0.17 13.94 8.88
CA PHE A 140 1.18 13.26 8.08
C PHE A 140 2.22 12.53 8.95
N SER A 141 2.82 13.23 9.94
CA SER A 141 3.90 12.64 10.74
C SER A 141 3.43 11.40 11.49
N LYS A 142 2.32 11.48 12.24
CA LYS A 142 1.80 10.36 13.00
C LYS A 142 1.46 9.14 12.13
N ALA A 143 0.85 9.38 10.94
CA ALA A 143 0.52 8.30 10.02
C ALA A 143 1.79 7.63 9.47
N ASN A 144 2.75 8.43 9.01
CA ASN A 144 4.00 7.92 8.45
C ASN A 144 4.82 7.15 9.50
N ASP A 145 4.89 7.67 10.74
CA ASP A 145 5.58 7.01 11.84
C ASP A 145 4.94 5.64 12.17
N ALA A 146 3.61 5.58 12.26
CA ALA A 146 2.90 4.34 12.53
C ALA A 146 3.09 3.30 11.40
N ILE A 147 2.97 3.74 10.14
CA ILE A 147 3.18 2.87 8.98
C ILE A 147 4.62 2.38 8.95
N THR A 148 5.60 3.27 9.10
CA THR A 148 7.02 2.91 9.08
C THR A 148 7.37 1.95 10.21
N ALA A 149 6.86 2.19 11.41
CA ALA A 149 7.09 1.32 12.57
C ALA A 149 6.50 -0.08 12.38
N ALA A 150 5.32 -0.18 11.76
CA ALA A 150 4.64 -1.45 11.53
C ALA A 150 5.23 -2.26 10.38
N THR A 151 5.69 -1.59 9.32
CA THR A 151 5.97 -2.22 8.01
C THR A 151 7.43 -2.15 7.59
N GLY A 152 8.22 -1.25 8.17
CA GLY A 152 9.56 -0.90 7.70
C GLY A 152 9.56 -0.08 6.39
N GLN A 153 8.39 0.22 5.81
CA GLN A 153 8.25 1.06 4.61
C GLN A 153 7.86 2.48 5.02
N THR A 154 8.64 3.47 4.59
CA THR A 154 8.26 4.87 4.74
C THR A 154 7.40 5.28 3.54
N PRO A 155 6.15 5.73 3.75
CA PRO A 155 5.30 6.17 2.65
C PRO A 155 5.93 7.32 1.87
N VAL A 156 5.86 7.25 0.55
CA VAL A 156 6.20 8.35 -0.39
C VAL A 156 4.97 8.86 -1.12
N LEU A 157 3.85 8.16 -0.97
CA LEU A 157 2.54 8.51 -1.51
C LEU A 157 1.56 8.73 -0.38
N TRP A 158 0.61 9.62 -0.61
CA TRP A 158 -0.54 9.79 0.25
C TRP A 158 -1.81 9.99 -0.57
N ARG A 159 -2.95 9.72 0.02
CA ARG A 159 -4.24 10.02 -0.59
C ARG A 159 -5.06 10.89 0.36
N PRO A 160 -5.56 12.06 -0.10
CA PRO A 160 -6.44 12.88 0.71
C PRO A 160 -7.83 12.25 0.86
N ALA A 161 -8.40 12.35 2.04
CA ALA A 161 -9.77 11.96 2.33
C ALA A 161 -10.75 12.60 1.33
N GLY A 162 -11.56 11.77 0.67
CA GLY A 162 -12.48 12.22 -0.39
C GLY A 162 -11.81 12.92 -1.57
N GLY A 163 -10.49 12.79 -1.75
CA GLY A 163 -9.72 13.46 -2.78
C GLY A 163 -9.55 14.97 -2.56
N LEU A 164 -9.83 15.47 -1.33
CA LEU A 164 -9.83 16.90 -1.02
C LEU A 164 -8.44 17.36 -0.57
N THR A 165 -7.79 18.14 -1.43
CA THR A 165 -6.50 18.77 -1.14
C THR A 165 -6.42 20.16 -1.77
N ASN A 166 -5.40 20.94 -1.39
CA ASN A 166 -5.07 22.25 -1.95
C ASN A 166 -3.55 22.48 -1.88
N ASP A 167 -3.08 23.58 -2.47
CA ASP A 167 -1.65 23.90 -2.54
C ASP A 167 -0.98 24.01 -1.16
N ALA A 168 -1.70 24.55 -0.16
CA ALA A 168 -1.17 24.68 1.20
C ALA A 168 -0.93 23.30 1.83
N VAL A 169 -1.89 22.38 1.73
CA VAL A 169 -1.79 21.00 2.22
C VAL A 169 -0.69 20.24 1.45
N ASN A 170 -0.64 20.37 0.12
CA ASN A 170 0.36 19.70 -0.70
C ASN A 170 1.78 20.19 -0.42
N LYS A 171 1.94 21.49 -0.09
CA LYS A 171 3.22 22.04 0.34
C LYS A 171 3.69 21.46 1.68
N VAL A 172 2.77 21.21 2.60
CA VAL A 172 3.10 20.51 3.84
C VAL A 172 3.42 19.04 3.55
N ALA A 173 2.62 18.34 2.73
CA ALA A 173 2.89 16.95 2.34
C ALA A 173 4.30 16.78 1.73
N ALA A 174 4.75 17.77 0.94
CA ALA A 174 6.10 17.79 0.36
C ALA A 174 7.21 17.75 1.41
N GLN A 175 7.01 18.37 2.57
CA GLN A 175 7.99 18.38 3.68
C GLN A 175 8.16 16.97 4.29
N TYR A 176 7.14 16.11 4.14
CA TYR A 176 7.17 14.69 4.54
C TYR A 176 7.51 13.74 3.40
N GLY A 177 7.97 14.27 2.26
CA GLY A 177 8.33 13.46 1.08
C GLY A 177 7.15 12.87 0.33
N LEU A 178 5.92 13.34 0.56
CA LEU A 178 4.70 12.74 0.06
C LEU A 178 4.20 13.40 -1.22
N ALA A 179 3.78 12.59 -2.20
CA ALA A 179 3.01 13.00 -3.37
C ALA A 179 1.55 12.54 -3.23
N ALA A 180 0.60 13.39 -3.61
CA ALA A 180 -0.82 13.06 -3.56
C ALA A 180 -1.23 12.20 -4.77
N ILE A 181 -1.91 11.08 -4.51
CA ILE A 181 -2.46 10.18 -5.52
C ILE A 181 -3.97 10.13 -5.37
N LEU A 182 -4.68 10.68 -6.33
CA LEU A 182 -6.11 10.52 -6.49
C LEU A 182 -6.35 9.31 -7.42
N TRP A 183 -7.33 9.39 -8.28
CA TRP A 183 -7.76 8.31 -9.18
C TRP A 183 -8.19 8.88 -10.52
N ASP A 184 -8.43 8.03 -11.48
CA ASP A 184 -9.13 8.34 -12.72
C ASP A 184 -10.31 7.38 -12.94
N VAL A 185 -10.48 6.37 -12.05
CA VAL A 185 -11.65 5.50 -12.00
C VAL A 185 -12.17 5.42 -10.58
N ILE A 186 -13.42 5.89 -10.38
CA ILE A 186 -14.15 5.85 -9.13
C ILE A 186 -15.41 5.00 -9.32
N PRO A 187 -15.43 3.75 -8.86
CA PRO A 187 -16.54 2.83 -9.08
C PRO A 187 -17.63 2.94 -8.04
N PHE A 188 -17.50 3.81 -7.02
CA PHE A 188 -18.47 4.05 -5.95
C PHE A 188 -18.83 2.79 -5.16
N ASP A 189 -17.84 1.95 -4.84
CA ASP A 189 -18.01 0.69 -4.11
C ASP A 189 -18.71 0.88 -2.75
N TRP A 190 -18.40 1.97 -2.02
CA TRP A 190 -19.03 2.29 -0.72
C TRP A 190 -20.51 2.71 -0.81
N ILE A 191 -20.96 3.23 -1.97
CA ILE A 191 -22.37 3.56 -2.20
C ILE A 191 -23.13 2.33 -2.69
N ASN A 192 -22.44 1.49 -3.45
CA ASN A 192 -23.02 0.33 -4.13
C ASN A 192 -22.76 -0.98 -3.36
N ASP A 193 -22.47 -0.93 -2.05
CA ASP A 193 -22.16 -2.12 -1.25
C ASP A 193 -23.21 -3.26 -1.39
N SER A 194 -24.50 -2.90 -1.48
CA SER A 194 -25.58 -3.86 -1.71
C SER A 194 -25.86 -4.17 -3.19
N ASN A 195 -25.15 -3.50 -4.14
CA ASN A 195 -25.34 -3.67 -5.58
C ASN A 195 -24.01 -3.58 -6.34
N THR A 196 -23.21 -4.61 -6.25
CA THR A 196 -21.89 -4.68 -6.90
C THR A 196 -21.96 -4.61 -8.43
N ASN A 197 -23.13 -4.80 -9.05
CA ASN A 197 -23.29 -4.67 -10.49
C ASN A 197 -23.09 -3.23 -10.97
N ALA A 198 -23.51 -2.22 -10.17
CA ALA A 198 -23.28 -0.82 -10.50
C ALA A 198 -21.77 -0.52 -10.48
N THR A 199 -21.07 -0.99 -9.43
CA THR A 199 -19.61 -0.90 -9.33
C THR A 199 -18.92 -1.59 -10.50
N ARG A 200 -19.34 -2.83 -10.84
CA ARG A 200 -18.81 -3.57 -11.99
C ARG A 200 -19.01 -2.81 -13.30
N TYR A 201 -20.21 -2.25 -13.52
CA TYR A 201 -20.49 -1.46 -14.72
C TYR A 201 -19.54 -0.26 -14.85
N MET A 202 -19.29 0.47 -13.75
CA MET A 202 -18.35 1.59 -13.76
C MET A 202 -16.92 1.13 -14.12
N LEU A 203 -16.48 0.01 -13.57
CA LEU A 203 -15.17 -0.56 -13.91
C LEU A 203 -15.10 -0.95 -15.38
N MET A 204 -16.11 -1.66 -15.90
CA MET A 204 -16.16 -2.10 -17.31
C MET A 204 -16.12 -0.93 -18.29
N THR A 205 -16.73 0.19 -17.94
CA THR A 205 -16.86 1.34 -18.84
C THR A 205 -15.75 2.36 -18.71
N GLN A 206 -15.10 2.47 -17.53
CA GLN A 206 -14.14 3.54 -17.24
C GLN A 206 -12.68 3.14 -17.37
N ILE A 207 -12.35 1.86 -17.13
CA ILE A 207 -10.95 1.41 -17.11
C ILE A 207 -10.31 1.54 -18.51
N LYS A 208 -9.11 2.09 -18.52
CA LYS A 208 -8.18 2.20 -19.65
C LYS A 208 -6.75 1.89 -19.18
N PRO A 209 -5.80 1.68 -20.09
CA PRO A 209 -4.40 1.50 -19.71
C PRO A 209 -3.90 2.63 -18.80
N ASN A 210 -3.18 2.25 -17.76
CA ASN A 210 -2.63 3.12 -16.72
C ASN A 210 -3.68 3.81 -15.83
N SER A 211 -4.87 3.21 -15.70
CA SER A 211 -5.86 3.66 -14.72
C SER A 211 -5.43 3.41 -13.28
N VAL A 212 -5.71 4.38 -12.41
CA VAL A 212 -5.67 4.26 -10.95
C VAL A 212 -7.11 4.12 -10.47
N VAL A 213 -7.47 2.96 -9.92
CA VAL A 213 -8.83 2.65 -9.48
C VAL A 213 -8.94 2.81 -7.97
N LEU A 214 -9.93 3.59 -7.51
CA LEU A 214 -10.26 3.73 -6.10
C LEU A 214 -11.16 2.60 -5.65
N PHE A 215 -10.78 1.93 -4.56
CA PHE A 215 -11.59 0.97 -3.80
C PHE A 215 -11.40 1.17 -2.30
N HIS A 216 -12.26 0.50 -1.52
CA HIS A 216 -12.17 0.43 -0.08
C HIS A 216 -12.27 -1.04 0.36
N ASP A 217 -11.24 -1.57 1.03
CA ASP A 217 -11.26 -2.94 1.58
C ASP A 217 -12.05 -3.03 2.90
N THR A 218 -12.78 -1.98 3.26
CA THR A 218 -13.73 -1.94 4.38
C THR A 218 -15.04 -2.70 4.10
N TYR A 219 -15.31 -3.03 2.83
CA TYR A 219 -16.50 -3.72 2.38
C TYR A 219 -16.19 -5.11 1.85
N SER A 220 -16.87 -6.14 2.38
CA SER A 220 -16.70 -7.51 1.86
C SER A 220 -17.14 -7.65 0.40
N SER A 221 -18.17 -6.89 -0.01
CA SER A 221 -18.65 -6.82 -1.38
C SER A 221 -17.62 -6.32 -2.37
N THR A 222 -16.79 -5.34 -1.97
CA THR A 222 -15.66 -4.87 -2.76
C THR A 222 -14.63 -5.98 -2.96
N VAL A 223 -14.29 -6.71 -1.88
CA VAL A 223 -13.33 -7.82 -1.96
C VAL A 223 -13.85 -8.94 -2.85
N ASP A 224 -15.15 -9.29 -2.74
CA ASP A 224 -15.81 -10.26 -3.60
C ASP A 224 -15.79 -9.83 -5.08
N LEU A 225 -16.06 -8.56 -5.34
CA LEU A 225 -16.01 -8.01 -6.69
C LEU A 225 -14.60 -8.03 -7.27
N VAL A 226 -13.59 -7.64 -6.50
CA VAL A 226 -12.18 -7.65 -6.94
C VAL A 226 -11.74 -9.06 -7.31
N GLU A 227 -12.10 -10.08 -6.50
CA GLU A 227 -11.83 -11.48 -6.81
C GLU A 227 -12.39 -11.90 -8.17
N GLN A 228 -13.62 -11.49 -8.48
CA GLN A 228 -14.28 -11.78 -9.76
C GLN A 228 -13.75 -10.93 -10.90
N PHE A 229 -13.24 -9.72 -10.62
CA PHE A 229 -12.86 -8.77 -11.66
C PHE A 229 -11.41 -8.89 -12.11
N ILE A 230 -10.51 -9.39 -11.28
CA ILE A 230 -9.11 -9.64 -11.65
C ILE A 230 -8.99 -10.54 -12.88
N PRO A 231 -9.73 -11.65 -13.03
CA PRO A 231 -9.71 -12.46 -14.25
C PRO A 231 -10.10 -11.67 -15.50
N VAL A 232 -11.09 -10.76 -15.39
CA VAL A 232 -11.50 -9.89 -16.51
C VAL A 232 -10.35 -8.98 -16.94
N LEU A 233 -9.68 -8.35 -15.99
CA LEU A 233 -8.52 -7.50 -16.27
C LEU A 233 -7.40 -8.28 -16.97
N LYS A 234 -7.06 -9.45 -16.45
CA LYS A 234 -6.02 -10.32 -17.03
C LYS A 234 -6.38 -10.80 -18.43
N ALA A 235 -7.63 -11.20 -18.67
CA ALA A 235 -8.12 -11.59 -19.99
C ALA A 235 -8.05 -10.44 -21.02
N ASN A 236 -8.17 -9.20 -20.53
CA ASN A 236 -7.99 -8.00 -21.36
C ASN A 236 -6.52 -7.54 -21.49
N GLY A 237 -5.57 -8.34 -20.97
CA GLY A 237 -4.13 -8.11 -21.11
C GLY A 237 -3.57 -7.07 -20.12
N TYR A 238 -4.26 -6.80 -19.00
CA TYR A 238 -3.77 -5.88 -17.97
C TYR A 238 -2.82 -6.58 -16.99
N HIS A 239 -1.73 -5.91 -16.68
CA HIS A 239 -0.83 -6.22 -15.59
C HIS A 239 -1.22 -5.38 -14.38
N LEU A 240 -1.51 -6.05 -13.26
CA LEU A 240 -1.88 -5.40 -12.01
C LEU A 240 -0.61 -5.07 -11.24
N VAL A 241 -0.33 -3.79 -11.09
CA VAL A 241 0.92 -3.26 -10.54
C VAL A 241 0.64 -2.22 -9.45
N THR A 242 1.66 -1.83 -8.69
CA THR A 242 1.53 -0.71 -7.74
C THR A 242 1.49 0.63 -8.47
N VAL A 243 1.04 1.68 -7.77
CA VAL A 243 1.04 3.04 -8.31
C VAL A 243 2.46 3.46 -8.72
N THR A 244 3.45 3.22 -7.85
CA THR A 244 4.85 3.58 -8.17
C THR A 244 5.43 2.76 -9.32
N GLN A 245 5.08 1.48 -9.45
CA GLN A 245 5.49 0.68 -10.61
C GLN A 245 4.91 1.23 -11.92
N MET A 246 3.67 1.72 -11.88
CA MET A 246 2.98 2.23 -13.07
C MET A 246 3.40 3.65 -13.45
N LEU A 247 3.47 4.55 -12.46
CA LEU A 247 3.66 5.99 -12.70
C LEU A 247 5.12 6.45 -12.54
N GLY A 248 5.99 5.58 -12.03
CA GLY A 248 7.32 5.97 -11.57
C GLY A 248 7.30 6.82 -10.28
N PRO A 249 8.47 7.20 -9.78
CA PRO A 249 8.60 8.08 -8.62
C PRO A 249 7.92 9.43 -8.85
N ARG A 250 7.14 9.88 -7.87
CA ARG A 250 6.44 11.16 -7.91
C ARG A 250 7.19 12.23 -7.12
N ALA A 251 7.22 13.46 -7.64
CA ALA A 251 7.83 14.57 -6.91
C ALA A 251 7.00 14.89 -5.65
N PRO A 252 7.63 15.06 -4.47
CA PRO A 252 6.92 15.46 -3.26
C PRO A 252 6.09 16.75 -3.48
N GLY A 253 4.86 16.74 -2.98
CA GLY A 253 3.89 17.83 -3.16
C GLY A 253 3.17 17.82 -4.50
N SER A 254 3.54 16.97 -5.46
CA SER A 254 2.78 16.82 -6.69
C SER A 254 1.45 16.10 -6.46
N VAL A 255 0.50 16.32 -7.36
CA VAL A 255 -0.82 15.68 -7.36
C VAL A 255 -0.99 14.91 -8.66
N TYR A 256 -1.48 13.68 -8.58
CA TYR A 256 -1.86 12.84 -9.72
C TYR A 256 -3.34 12.49 -9.64
N GLY A 257 -4.03 12.51 -10.81
CA GLY A 257 -5.42 12.12 -10.92
C GLY A 257 -6.40 13.25 -10.55
N GLY A 258 -7.66 12.89 -10.40
CA GLY A 258 -8.76 13.79 -10.08
C GLY A 258 -9.80 13.09 -9.21
N ARG A 259 -10.90 13.82 -8.90
CA ARG A 259 -11.99 13.31 -8.05
C ARG A 259 -13.10 12.62 -8.83
N ASP A 260 -13.14 12.80 -10.13
CA ASP A 260 -14.23 12.34 -10.98
C ASP A 260 -13.72 11.37 -12.03
N ASN A 261 -14.62 10.52 -12.52
CA ASN A 261 -14.36 9.76 -13.75
C ASN A 261 -14.27 10.71 -14.93
N GLY A 262 -13.36 10.41 -15.85
CA GLY A 262 -13.40 11.00 -17.18
C GLY A 262 -14.59 10.47 -18.01
N PRO A 263 -14.67 10.82 -19.30
CA PRO A 263 -15.65 10.21 -20.19
C PRO A 263 -15.43 8.69 -20.27
N PRO A 264 -16.49 7.87 -20.48
CA PRO A 264 -16.37 6.43 -20.60
C PRO A 264 -15.36 6.00 -21.66
N ALA A 265 -14.47 5.09 -21.26
CA ALA A 265 -13.42 4.55 -22.14
C ALA A 265 -13.88 3.33 -22.92
N ASN A 266 -14.78 2.49 -22.37
CA ASN A 266 -15.36 1.29 -22.96
C ASN A 266 -14.31 0.35 -23.59
N GLN A 267 -13.18 0.14 -22.91
CA GLN A 267 -12.05 -0.61 -23.46
C GLN A 267 -11.98 -2.07 -22.98
N LEU A 268 -12.77 -2.43 -21.97
CA LEU A 268 -12.80 -3.78 -21.46
C LEU A 268 -13.84 -4.62 -22.22
N GLN A 269 -13.45 -5.86 -22.50
CA GLN A 269 -14.34 -6.91 -22.96
C GLN A 269 -14.69 -7.79 -21.75
N ASP A 270 -15.97 -8.01 -21.52
CA ASP A 270 -16.39 -8.92 -20.45
C ASP A 270 -16.11 -10.37 -20.85
N ILE A 271 -15.73 -11.19 -19.89
CA ILE A 271 -15.56 -12.63 -20.09
C ILE A 271 -16.87 -13.34 -19.72
N PRO A 272 -17.21 -14.46 -20.38
CA PRO A 272 -18.38 -15.23 -20.02
C PRO A 272 -18.36 -15.62 -18.54
N VAL A 273 -19.50 -15.48 -17.87
CA VAL A 273 -19.63 -15.81 -16.44
C VAL A 273 -19.24 -17.26 -16.14
N ALA A 274 -19.39 -18.17 -17.12
CA ALA A 274 -18.96 -19.56 -17.02
C ALA A 274 -17.44 -19.73 -16.83
N ASP A 275 -16.65 -18.76 -17.25
CA ASP A 275 -15.18 -18.79 -17.17
C ASP A 275 -14.63 -18.05 -15.92
N ILE A 276 -15.54 -17.46 -15.14
CA ILE A 276 -15.19 -16.85 -13.86
C ILE A 276 -15.33 -17.93 -12.78
N PRO A 277 -14.29 -18.18 -11.95
CA PRO A 277 -14.41 -19.08 -10.80
C PRO A 277 -15.60 -18.63 -9.95
N THR A 278 -16.66 -19.43 -9.88
CA THR A 278 -17.83 -19.10 -9.07
C THR A 278 -17.50 -19.30 -7.61
N LEU A 279 -17.60 -18.20 -6.84
CA LEU A 279 -17.75 -18.33 -5.39
C LEU A 279 -19.12 -18.96 -5.08
N PRO A 280 -19.21 -19.92 -4.15
CA PRO A 280 -20.49 -20.48 -3.75
C PRO A 280 -21.34 -19.36 -3.10
N ASN A 281 -22.50 -19.07 -3.67
CA ASN A 281 -23.55 -18.15 -3.20
C ASN A 281 -23.49 -16.67 -3.64
N THR A 282 -23.34 -16.37 -4.92
CA THR A 282 -23.73 -15.04 -5.41
C THR A 282 -25.15 -15.08 -5.99
N PRO A 283 -26.11 -14.26 -5.53
CA PRO A 283 -27.41 -14.14 -6.18
C PRO A 283 -27.27 -13.51 -7.57
N SER A 284 -28.14 -13.95 -8.50
CA SER A 284 -28.22 -13.44 -9.87
C SER A 284 -28.38 -11.91 -9.89
N PRO A 285 -27.69 -11.19 -10.79
CA PRO A 285 -27.72 -9.73 -10.83
C PRO A 285 -29.10 -9.17 -11.10
N ALA A 286 -29.53 -8.24 -10.23
CA ALA A 286 -30.73 -7.45 -10.46
C ALA A 286 -30.51 -6.32 -11.47
N PRO A 287 -31.50 -5.88 -12.25
CA PRO A 287 -31.35 -4.75 -13.19
C PRO A 287 -31.01 -3.46 -12.45
N MET A 288 -30.12 -2.65 -13.05
CA MET A 288 -29.58 -1.43 -12.47
C MET A 288 -30.66 -0.38 -12.16
N PRO A 289 -30.65 0.23 -10.96
CA PRO A 289 -31.41 1.44 -10.72
C PRO A 289 -30.75 2.65 -11.41
N ASN A 290 -31.59 3.51 -12.03
CA ASN A 290 -31.15 4.85 -12.44
C ASN A 290 -30.83 5.66 -11.17
N ILE A 291 -29.56 5.86 -10.85
CA ILE A 291 -29.15 6.72 -9.74
C ILE A 291 -28.97 8.12 -10.31
N PRO A 292 -29.78 9.12 -9.90
CA PRO A 292 -29.54 10.52 -10.26
C PRO A 292 -28.21 10.99 -9.66
N ILE A 293 -27.42 11.71 -10.43
CA ILE A 293 -26.11 12.28 -10.02
C ILE A 293 -26.25 13.23 -8.80
N THR A 294 -27.47 13.66 -8.49
CA THR A 294 -27.82 14.56 -7.38
C THR A 294 -27.67 13.93 -5.98
N ASP A 295 -27.63 12.60 -5.87
CA ASP A 295 -27.66 11.88 -4.58
C ASP A 295 -26.27 11.44 -4.09
N ILE A 296 -25.20 11.94 -4.73
CA ILE A 296 -23.82 11.63 -4.32
C ILE A 296 -23.40 12.62 -3.22
N PRO A 297 -23.13 12.18 -1.97
CA PRO A 297 -22.61 13.06 -0.95
C PRO A 297 -21.27 13.65 -1.40
N GLY A 298 -21.21 14.94 -1.68
CA GLY A 298 -20.03 15.67 -2.15
C GLY A 298 -20.08 16.16 -3.60
N ALA A 299 -21.11 15.87 -4.40
CA ALA A 299 -21.24 16.31 -5.78
C ALA A 299 -21.69 17.79 -5.94
N ASN A 300 -22.13 18.44 -4.88
CA ASN A 300 -22.61 19.84 -4.91
C ASN A 300 -21.55 20.79 -4.30
N SER A 301 -20.62 21.28 -5.10
CA SER A 301 -20.02 22.62 -4.92
C SER A 301 -19.29 23.11 -6.19
N GLY A 302 -20.01 23.05 -7.31
CA GLY A 302 -19.68 23.88 -8.48
C GLY A 302 -20.55 25.14 -8.44
N GLY A 303 -20.24 26.07 -7.53
CA GLY A 303 -20.87 27.39 -7.54
C GLY A 303 -20.45 28.17 -8.78
N SER A 304 -21.37 28.35 -9.71
CA SER A 304 -21.26 29.33 -10.80
C SER A 304 -21.18 30.74 -10.21
N ASN A 305 -19.99 31.34 -10.17
CA ASN A 305 -19.84 32.76 -10.08
C ASN A 305 -20.05 33.35 -11.49
N ASN A 306 -21.29 33.70 -11.81
CA ASN A 306 -21.55 34.73 -12.81
C ASN A 306 -21.65 36.05 -12.07
N GLY A 307 -20.61 36.88 -12.20
CA GLY A 307 -20.60 38.25 -11.74
C GLY A 307 -21.48 39.14 -12.62
N ALA A 308 -22.14 40.07 -11.99
CA ALA A 308 -22.50 41.36 -12.54
C ALA A 308 -21.69 42.42 -11.82
#